data_3994cd15041c9c84922fb008391a0602
#
_entry.id   3994cd15041c9c84922fb008391a0602
#
_cell.length_a   1.000
_cell.length_b   1.000
_cell.length_c   1.000
_cell.angle_alpha   90.00
_cell.angle_beta   90.00
_cell.angle_gamma   90.00
#
_symmetry.space_group_name_H-M   'P 1'
#
loop_
_entity.id
_entity.type
_entity.pdbx_description
1 polymer ?
#
loop_
_entity_poly.entity_id
_entity_poly.type
_entity_poly.pdbx_seq_one_letter_code
_entity_poly.pdbx_strand_id
1 'polypeptide(L)'
;LFDNLYTGTETRDPVTTDQHLPRYLSYSLMTYFENMWPGHNGGGWFDNFDTHVTEHYLEQAYLTAFSKPKELMLFCFQSLYDNVYVPALGFQLDKLDALLDHAGKPVGIACYLPDNCQGEDNIQDFLGMVGLPVVCTPYFPKEAPAILLTRSSACVPDVVQKLERYVAARGRALVTRGFVEATMDRGI
;
A
#
# COMPACT_ATOMS: atom_id res chain seq x y z
N LEU A 1 7.61 14.80 -17.94
CA LEU A 1 6.42 14.51 -18.76
C LEU A 1 5.15 14.39 -17.92
N PHE A 2 5.26 14.00 -16.66
CA PHE A 2 4.17 13.91 -15.69
C PHE A 2 4.56 14.64 -14.42
N ASP A 3 3.64 15.40 -13.85
CA ASP A 3 3.90 16.16 -12.61
C ASP A 3 3.61 15.32 -11.37
N ASN A 4 2.67 14.39 -11.47
CA ASN A 4 2.26 13.52 -10.37
C ASN A 4 1.85 12.13 -10.87
N LEU A 5 1.87 11.15 -9.95
CA LEU A 5 1.38 9.79 -10.15
C LEU A 5 0.00 9.64 -9.51
N TYR A 6 -0.90 8.97 -10.21
CA TYR A 6 -2.26 8.66 -9.73
C TYR A 6 -2.57 7.18 -9.98
N THR A 7 -3.36 6.57 -9.10
CA THR A 7 -3.79 5.17 -9.28
C THR A 7 -5.16 4.92 -8.68
N GLY A 8 -5.78 3.81 -9.06
CA GLY A 8 -6.96 3.28 -8.37
C GLY A 8 -6.57 2.73 -7.01
N THR A 9 -7.29 3.14 -5.99
CA THR A 9 -7.16 2.64 -4.61
C THR A 9 -8.44 1.95 -4.14
N GLU A 10 -9.34 1.69 -5.07
CA GLU A 10 -10.60 1.00 -4.82
C GLU A 10 -10.36 -0.44 -4.38
N THR A 11 -10.83 -0.79 -3.21
CA THR A 11 -10.85 -2.16 -2.70
C THR A 11 -12.27 -2.67 -2.49
N ARG A 12 -13.25 -1.75 -2.53
CA ARG A 12 -14.68 -2.03 -2.51
C ARG A 12 -15.09 -2.90 -1.31
N ASP A 13 -16.10 -3.74 -1.50
CA ASP A 13 -16.49 -4.73 -0.50
C ASP A 13 -15.87 -6.10 -0.87
N PRO A 14 -14.90 -6.59 -0.07
CA PRO A 14 -14.17 -7.82 -0.41
C PRO A 14 -15.04 -9.08 -0.38
N VAL A 15 -16.24 -9.02 0.19
CA VAL A 15 -17.17 -10.15 0.24
C VAL A 15 -18.01 -10.26 -1.03
N THR A 16 -18.32 -9.12 -1.66
CA THR A 16 -19.30 -9.06 -2.75
C THR A 16 -18.68 -8.79 -4.12
N THR A 17 -17.43 -8.34 -4.17
CA THR A 17 -16.73 -8.08 -5.45
C THR A 17 -15.98 -9.31 -5.93
N ASP A 18 -15.87 -9.47 -7.25
CA ASP A 18 -15.05 -10.50 -7.87
C ASP A 18 -13.54 -10.27 -7.69
N GLN A 19 -13.15 -9.05 -7.32
CA GLN A 19 -11.74 -8.68 -7.15
C GLN A 19 -11.12 -9.26 -5.88
N HIS A 20 -11.88 -9.40 -4.81
CA HIS A 20 -11.43 -9.92 -3.50
C HIS A 20 -10.14 -9.26 -2.99
N LEU A 21 -9.97 -7.95 -3.23
CA LEU A 21 -8.78 -7.22 -2.84
C LEU A 21 -8.73 -6.98 -1.32
N PRO A 22 -7.57 -7.16 -0.68
CA PRO A 22 -7.44 -6.79 0.74
C PRO A 22 -7.55 -5.28 0.92
N ARG A 23 -8.34 -4.85 1.90
CA ARG A 23 -8.65 -3.41 2.11
C ARG A 23 -7.40 -2.55 2.35
N TYR A 24 -6.37 -3.09 2.99
CA TYR A 24 -5.10 -2.38 3.23
C TYR A 24 -4.36 -1.98 1.93
N LEU A 25 -4.73 -2.56 0.78
CA LEU A 25 -4.12 -2.28 -0.53
C LEU A 25 -4.16 -0.77 -0.87
N SER A 26 -5.25 -0.06 -0.53
CA SER A 26 -5.35 1.38 -0.74
C SER A 26 -4.17 2.14 -0.11
N TYR A 27 -3.80 1.79 1.13
CA TYR A 27 -2.67 2.38 1.83
C TYR A 27 -1.31 1.92 1.24
N SER A 28 -1.18 0.64 0.92
CA SER A 28 0.05 0.08 0.36
C SER A 28 0.42 0.73 -0.97
N LEU A 29 -0.55 0.94 -1.86
CA LEU A 29 -0.33 1.62 -3.14
C LEU A 29 0.12 3.06 -2.94
N MET A 30 -0.52 3.79 -2.02
CA MET A 30 -0.15 5.17 -1.75
C MET A 30 1.24 5.30 -1.14
N THR A 31 1.61 4.43 -0.20
CA THR A 31 2.97 4.41 0.36
C THR A 31 4.02 4.00 -0.68
N TYR A 32 3.67 3.07 -1.58
CA TYR A 32 4.53 2.66 -2.68
C TYR A 32 4.84 3.82 -3.62
N PHE A 33 3.82 4.59 -4.04
CA PHE A 33 4.02 5.73 -4.92
C PHE A 33 4.77 6.88 -4.25
N GLU A 34 4.50 7.15 -2.97
CA GLU A 34 5.26 8.14 -2.23
C GLU A 34 6.74 7.75 -2.11
N ASN A 35 7.03 6.46 -1.88
CA ASN A 35 8.39 5.96 -1.83
C ASN A 35 9.06 5.82 -3.20
N MET A 36 8.28 5.67 -4.28
CA MET A 36 8.79 5.64 -5.65
C MET A 36 9.27 7.02 -6.08
N TRP A 37 8.45 8.03 -5.83
CA TRP A 37 8.75 9.40 -6.25
C TRP A 37 8.24 10.40 -5.21
N PRO A 38 9.03 10.65 -4.15
CA PRO A 38 8.62 11.49 -3.03
C PRO A 38 8.14 12.88 -3.46
N GLY A 39 6.98 13.29 -2.94
CA GLY A 39 6.34 14.56 -3.25
C GLY A 39 5.61 14.61 -4.60
N HIS A 40 5.54 13.50 -5.32
CA HIS A 40 4.82 13.37 -6.60
C HIS A 40 3.67 12.35 -6.54
N ASN A 41 3.32 11.89 -5.35
CA ASN A 41 2.11 11.10 -5.15
C ASN A 41 0.89 12.01 -5.30
N GLY A 42 0.28 11.98 -6.48
CA GLY A 42 -0.89 12.79 -6.81
C GLY A 42 -2.11 12.36 -6.04
N GLY A 43 -2.28 11.07 -5.82
CA GLY A 43 -3.39 10.53 -5.07
C GLY A 43 -4.02 9.29 -5.69
N GLY A 44 -5.11 8.88 -5.08
CA GLY A 44 -5.86 7.71 -5.51
C GLY A 44 -7.32 8.01 -5.76
N TRP A 45 -7.89 7.31 -6.74
CA TRP A 45 -9.34 7.26 -6.91
C TRP A 45 -9.88 5.98 -6.30
N PHE A 46 -11.00 6.10 -5.61
CA PHE A 46 -11.77 4.98 -5.06
C PHE A 46 -13.25 5.17 -5.42
N ASP A 47 -13.97 4.07 -5.44
CA ASP A 47 -15.35 4.05 -5.90
C ASP A 47 -16.29 3.30 -4.94
N ASN A 48 -17.56 3.35 -5.29
CA ASN A 48 -18.63 2.69 -4.55
C ASN A 48 -19.22 1.47 -5.28
N PHE A 49 -18.59 1.03 -6.38
CA PHE A 49 -19.07 -0.15 -7.11
C PHE A 49 -19.00 -1.37 -6.21
N ASP A 50 -20.10 -2.14 -6.19
CA ASP A 50 -20.23 -3.32 -5.33
C ASP A 50 -19.89 -3.09 -3.85
N THR A 51 -20.00 -1.83 -3.39
CA THR A 51 -19.84 -1.47 -1.99
C THR A 51 -21.21 -1.38 -1.34
N HIS A 52 -21.52 -2.29 -0.43
CA HIS A 52 -22.82 -2.38 0.24
C HIS A 52 -22.81 -1.80 1.65
N VAL A 53 -21.64 -1.53 2.19
CA VAL A 53 -21.44 -1.00 3.53
C VAL A 53 -20.75 0.35 3.43
N THR A 54 -21.39 1.40 3.95
CA THR A 54 -20.85 2.78 3.88
C THR A 54 -19.46 2.88 4.50
N GLU A 55 -19.21 2.14 5.57
CA GLU A 55 -17.91 2.09 6.25
C GLU A 55 -16.78 1.60 5.31
N HIS A 56 -17.06 0.67 4.40
CA HIS A 56 -16.05 0.21 3.42
C HIS A 56 -15.68 1.31 2.43
N TYR A 57 -16.65 2.14 2.02
CA TYR A 57 -16.36 3.30 1.20
C TYR A 57 -15.50 4.34 1.93
N LEU A 58 -15.86 4.63 3.18
CA LEU A 58 -15.10 5.56 4.02
C LEU A 58 -13.69 5.04 4.32
N GLU A 59 -13.53 3.73 4.55
CA GLU A 59 -12.23 3.11 4.78
C GLU A 59 -11.28 3.27 3.58
N GLN A 60 -11.77 3.13 2.35
CA GLN A 60 -10.98 3.41 1.15
C GLN A 60 -10.42 4.84 1.17
N ALA A 61 -11.25 5.82 1.52
CA ALA A 61 -10.83 7.22 1.64
C ALA A 61 -9.76 7.41 2.72
N TYR A 62 -9.96 6.84 3.91
CA TYR A 62 -9.01 6.95 5.03
C TYR A 62 -7.67 6.30 4.69
N LEU A 63 -7.69 5.08 4.17
CA LEU A 63 -6.47 4.35 3.82
C LEU A 63 -5.70 5.03 2.68
N THR A 64 -6.41 5.58 1.69
CA THR A 64 -5.80 6.39 0.63
C THR A 64 -5.14 7.64 1.21
N ALA A 65 -5.80 8.32 2.16
CA ALA A 65 -5.33 9.58 2.73
C ALA A 65 -4.12 9.43 3.67
N PHE A 66 -3.95 8.29 4.35
CA PHE A 66 -2.95 8.15 5.41
C PHE A 66 -1.49 8.25 4.95
N SER A 67 -1.19 8.08 3.67
CA SER A 67 0.14 8.38 3.12
C SER A 67 0.31 9.85 2.69
N LYS A 68 -0.69 10.71 2.94
CA LYS A 68 -0.71 12.13 2.61
C LYS A 68 -0.49 12.43 1.12
N PRO A 69 -1.25 11.79 0.21
CA PRO A 69 -1.22 12.18 -1.20
C PRO A 69 -1.75 13.60 -1.36
N LYS A 70 -1.52 14.22 -2.53
CA LYS A 70 -1.99 15.58 -2.79
C LYS A 70 -3.50 15.68 -2.88
N GLU A 71 -4.16 14.65 -3.38
CA GLU A 71 -5.59 14.66 -3.71
C GLU A 71 -6.25 13.32 -3.35
N LEU A 72 -7.52 13.39 -3.01
CA LEU A 72 -8.43 12.25 -2.97
C LEU A 72 -9.44 12.39 -4.10
N MET A 73 -9.61 11.36 -4.90
CA MET A 73 -10.53 11.39 -6.04
C MET A 73 -11.67 10.40 -5.82
N LEU A 74 -12.88 10.92 -5.89
CA LEU A 74 -14.10 10.11 -5.80
C LEU A 74 -14.52 9.70 -7.21
N PHE A 75 -14.48 8.43 -7.49
CA PHE A 75 -14.84 7.86 -8.78
C PHE A 75 -16.16 7.08 -8.64
N CYS A 76 -17.09 7.12 -9.54
CA CYS A 76 -17.22 8.11 -10.59
C CYS A 76 -18.51 8.92 -10.37
N PHE A 77 -18.57 10.12 -10.91
CA PHE A 77 -19.68 11.04 -10.68
C PHE A 77 -21.07 10.40 -10.88
N GLN A 78 -21.25 9.62 -11.94
CA GLN A 78 -22.55 9.01 -12.25
C GLN A 78 -23.03 8.04 -11.15
N SER A 79 -22.13 7.26 -10.56
CA SER A 79 -22.46 6.29 -9.51
C SER A 79 -22.62 6.96 -8.12
N LEU A 80 -22.00 8.12 -7.95
CA LEU A 80 -22.02 8.89 -6.70
C LEU A 80 -23.17 9.91 -6.65
N TYR A 81 -23.74 10.25 -7.81
CA TYR A 81 -24.86 11.17 -7.89
C TYR A 81 -26.06 10.61 -7.13
N ASP A 82 -26.67 11.47 -6.30
CA ASP A 82 -27.83 11.11 -5.47
C ASP A 82 -27.60 9.89 -4.56
N ASN A 83 -26.38 9.75 -4.04
CA ASN A 83 -25.98 8.64 -3.19
C ASN A 83 -25.50 9.13 -1.80
N VAL A 84 -25.60 8.28 -0.80
CA VAL A 84 -25.21 8.57 0.59
C VAL A 84 -23.69 8.74 0.77
N TYR A 85 -22.87 8.18 -0.12
CA TYR A 85 -21.41 8.11 0.06
C TYR A 85 -20.73 9.49 0.07
N VAL A 86 -21.10 10.38 -0.84
CA VAL A 86 -20.52 11.73 -0.90
C VAL A 86 -20.80 12.53 0.38
N PRO A 87 -22.07 12.67 0.84
CA PRO A 87 -22.32 13.36 2.11
C PRO A 87 -21.72 12.64 3.33
N ALA A 88 -21.67 11.31 3.33
CA ALA A 88 -21.04 10.55 4.42
C ALA A 88 -19.54 10.84 4.49
N LEU A 89 -18.82 10.84 3.37
CA LEU A 89 -17.41 11.22 3.32
C LEU A 89 -17.22 12.70 3.68
N GLY A 90 -18.03 13.60 3.13
CA GLY A 90 -17.99 15.03 3.44
C GLY A 90 -18.07 15.30 4.94
N PHE A 91 -18.94 14.57 5.65
CA PHE A 91 -19.03 14.66 7.12
C PHE A 91 -17.76 14.22 7.86
N GLN A 92 -16.92 13.39 7.24
CA GLN A 92 -15.67 12.89 7.84
C GLN A 92 -14.43 13.72 7.46
N LEU A 93 -14.50 14.54 6.41
CA LEU A 93 -13.32 15.23 5.87
C LEU A 93 -12.62 16.12 6.91
N ASP A 94 -13.37 16.90 7.69
CA ASP A 94 -12.77 17.75 8.72
C ASP A 94 -12.02 16.94 9.79
N LYS A 95 -12.55 15.78 10.15
CA LYS A 95 -11.89 14.88 11.12
C LYS A 95 -10.66 14.22 10.52
N LEU A 96 -10.75 13.82 9.26
CA LEU A 96 -9.63 13.23 8.53
C LEU A 96 -8.49 14.25 8.38
N ASP A 97 -8.80 15.47 7.99
CA ASP A 97 -7.85 16.57 7.86
C ASP A 97 -7.13 16.85 9.19
N ALA A 98 -7.89 17.03 10.27
CA ALA A 98 -7.33 17.22 11.62
C ALA A 98 -6.45 16.03 12.06
N LEU A 99 -6.79 14.81 11.70
CA LEU A 99 -5.97 13.63 11.99
C LEU A 99 -4.67 13.65 11.19
N LEU A 100 -4.73 14.00 9.90
CA LEU A 100 -3.57 14.05 9.02
C LEU A 100 -2.60 15.16 9.39
N ASP A 101 -3.07 16.28 9.93
CA ASP A 101 -2.21 17.35 10.47
C ASP A 101 -1.30 16.86 11.62
N HIS A 102 -1.79 15.93 12.41
CA HIS A 102 -1.05 15.35 13.54
C HIS A 102 -0.29 14.06 13.17
N ALA A 103 -0.63 13.43 12.05
CA ALA A 103 0.04 12.22 11.61
C ALA A 103 1.46 12.51 11.12
N GLY A 104 2.43 11.72 11.53
CA GLY A 104 3.80 11.75 11.05
C GLY A 104 3.94 11.05 9.69
N LYS A 105 5.20 10.71 9.36
CA LYS A 105 5.48 9.85 8.20
C LYS A 105 5.00 8.42 8.46
N PRO A 106 4.57 7.68 7.43
CA PRO A 106 4.28 6.26 7.55
C PRO A 106 5.43 5.48 8.20
N VAL A 107 5.09 4.63 9.16
CA VAL A 107 6.04 3.76 9.86
C VAL A 107 5.55 2.32 9.79
N GLY A 108 6.47 1.36 9.74
CA GLY A 108 6.13 -0.04 9.68
C GLY A 108 7.29 -0.90 9.18
N ILE A 109 6.96 -2.15 8.90
CA ILE A 109 7.88 -3.08 8.23
C ILE A 109 7.98 -2.63 6.76
N ALA A 110 9.18 -2.35 6.29
CA ALA A 110 9.38 -1.93 4.90
C ALA A 110 9.30 -3.13 3.96
N CYS A 111 8.26 -3.22 3.16
CA CYS A 111 8.09 -4.29 2.17
C CYS A 111 8.76 -3.89 0.86
N TYR A 112 9.76 -4.66 0.45
CA TYR A 112 10.47 -4.44 -0.79
C TYR A 112 9.72 -5.09 -1.96
N LEU A 113 9.13 -4.25 -2.81
CA LEU A 113 8.41 -4.64 -4.01
C LEU A 113 9.07 -4.01 -5.24
N PRO A 114 10.08 -4.65 -5.84
CA PRO A 114 10.76 -4.11 -7.01
C PRO A 114 9.81 -4.01 -8.22
N ASP A 115 10.11 -3.08 -9.13
CA ASP A 115 9.36 -2.94 -10.37
C ASP A 115 9.44 -4.21 -11.23
N ASN A 116 8.35 -4.50 -11.93
CA ASN A 116 8.24 -5.62 -12.86
C ASN A 116 8.47 -7.02 -12.25
N CYS A 117 8.28 -7.16 -10.95
CA CYS A 117 8.42 -8.41 -10.24
C CYS A 117 7.05 -8.96 -9.83
N GLN A 118 6.90 -10.27 -9.86
CA GLN A 118 5.65 -10.95 -9.53
C GLN A 118 5.89 -12.05 -8.49
N GLY A 119 4.88 -12.34 -7.71
CA GLY A 119 4.82 -13.43 -6.74
C GLY A 119 4.19 -13.03 -5.42
N GLU A 120 3.58 -13.95 -4.71
CA GLU A 120 2.93 -13.76 -3.40
C GLU A 120 2.12 -12.46 -3.28
N ASP A 121 1.21 -12.27 -4.23
CA ASP A 121 0.40 -11.07 -4.34
C ASP A 121 -0.36 -10.77 -3.04
N ASN A 122 -0.38 -9.50 -2.66
CA ASN A 122 -1.12 -8.96 -1.52
C ASN A 122 -0.73 -9.48 -0.13
N ILE A 123 0.34 -10.25 0.05
CA ILE A 123 0.73 -10.74 1.39
C ILE A 123 0.99 -9.58 2.38
N GLN A 124 1.59 -8.49 1.92
CA GLN A 124 1.82 -7.28 2.69
C GLN A 124 0.51 -6.62 3.14
N ASP A 125 -0.52 -6.70 2.31
CA ASP A 125 -1.82 -6.11 2.59
C ASP A 125 -2.59 -6.93 3.62
N PHE A 126 -2.52 -8.25 3.55
CA PHE A 126 -3.08 -9.13 4.58
C PHE A 126 -2.39 -8.93 5.94
N LEU A 127 -1.07 -8.70 5.96
CA LEU A 127 -0.36 -8.34 7.19
C LEU A 127 -0.88 -7.01 7.75
N GLY A 128 -1.09 -6.01 6.89
CA GLY A 128 -1.69 -4.74 7.27
C GLY A 128 -3.09 -4.90 7.87
N MET A 129 -3.93 -5.75 7.27
CA MET A 129 -5.29 -6.03 7.76
C MET A 129 -5.32 -6.69 9.15
N VAL A 130 -4.29 -7.46 9.52
CA VAL A 130 -4.20 -8.03 10.88
C VAL A 130 -3.48 -7.11 11.88
N GLY A 131 -3.24 -5.85 11.49
CA GLY A 131 -2.70 -4.82 12.37
C GLY A 131 -1.17 -4.71 12.39
N LEU A 132 -0.46 -5.39 11.51
CA LEU A 132 0.97 -5.22 11.32
C LEU A 132 1.21 -4.11 10.29
N PRO A 133 1.69 -2.92 10.69
CA PRO A 133 1.87 -1.82 9.74
C PRO A 133 2.99 -2.17 8.75
N VAL A 134 2.67 -2.07 7.47
CA VAL A 134 3.60 -2.33 6.37
C VAL A 134 3.69 -1.09 5.47
N VAL A 135 4.87 -0.75 5.05
CA VAL A 135 5.15 0.37 4.13
C VAL A 135 5.83 -0.18 2.89
N CYS A 136 5.19 -0.07 1.75
CA CYS A 136 5.70 -0.60 0.49
C CYS A 136 6.70 0.35 -0.17
N THR A 137 7.75 -0.20 -0.78
CA THR A 137 8.78 0.57 -1.49
C THR A 137 9.36 -0.21 -2.67
N PRO A 138 9.60 0.45 -3.83
CA PRO A 138 10.30 -0.18 -4.97
C PRO A 138 11.81 -0.27 -4.78
N TYR A 139 12.36 0.40 -3.76
CA TYR A 139 13.79 0.42 -3.49
C TYR A 139 14.14 -0.43 -2.27
N PHE A 140 15.30 -1.11 -2.31
CA PHE A 140 15.72 -1.91 -1.18
C PHE A 140 15.91 -1.04 0.07
N PRO A 141 15.14 -1.28 1.16
CA PRO A 141 15.04 -0.36 2.30
C PRO A 141 16.16 -0.59 3.32
N LYS A 142 17.40 -0.31 2.92
CA LYS A 142 18.63 -0.59 3.69
C LYS A 142 18.70 0.06 5.09
N GLU A 143 17.94 1.14 5.31
CA GLU A 143 17.95 1.89 6.58
C GLU A 143 16.72 1.59 7.46
N ALA A 144 15.77 0.81 6.97
CA ALA A 144 14.60 0.44 7.74
C ALA A 144 14.96 -0.48 8.92
N PRO A 145 14.30 -0.37 10.07
CA PRO A 145 14.58 -1.24 11.23
C PRO A 145 14.12 -2.69 11.02
N ALA A 146 13.16 -2.91 10.14
CA ALA A 146 12.69 -4.22 9.72
C ALA A 146 12.23 -4.20 8.26
N ILE A 147 12.53 -5.26 7.53
CA ILE A 147 12.14 -5.43 6.13
C ILE A 147 11.33 -6.70 5.93
N LEU A 148 10.46 -6.68 4.93
CA LEU A 148 9.76 -7.85 4.43
C LEU A 148 10.21 -8.12 2.99
N LEU A 149 10.69 -9.34 2.74
CA LEU A 149 11.04 -9.84 1.42
C LEU A 149 10.10 -10.97 1.05
N THR A 150 9.40 -10.80 -0.04
CA THR A 150 8.47 -11.77 -0.62
C THR A 150 9.07 -12.39 -1.88
N ARG A 151 8.39 -13.36 -2.47
CA ARG A 151 8.82 -13.92 -3.76
C ARG A 151 9.05 -12.85 -4.83
N SER A 152 8.27 -11.74 -4.80
CA SER A 152 8.47 -10.60 -5.70
C SER A 152 9.87 -9.98 -5.56
N SER A 153 10.41 -9.91 -4.34
CA SER A 153 11.76 -9.37 -4.09
C SER A 153 12.86 -10.23 -4.71
N ALA A 154 12.61 -11.53 -4.89
CA ALA A 154 13.60 -12.48 -5.38
C ALA A 154 13.96 -12.30 -6.87
N CYS A 155 13.21 -11.51 -7.64
CA CYS A 155 13.53 -11.24 -9.04
C CYS A 155 14.81 -10.40 -9.20
N VAL A 156 15.21 -9.66 -8.18
CA VAL A 156 16.39 -8.80 -8.20
C VAL A 156 17.66 -9.66 -8.05
N PRO A 157 18.60 -9.62 -9.01
CA PRO A 157 19.75 -10.52 -9.02
C PRO A 157 20.64 -10.44 -7.77
N ASP A 158 20.83 -9.24 -7.19
CA ASP A 158 21.69 -8.99 -6.04
C ASP A 158 20.94 -8.90 -4.70
N VAL A 159 19.66 -9.38 -4.64
CA VAL A 159 18.83 -9.26 -3.44
C VAL A 159 19.42 -10.04 -2.25
N VAL A 160 20.05 -11.20 -2.50
CA VAL A 160 20.68 -12.02 -1.44
C VAL A 160 21.84 -11.25 -0.83
N GLN A 161 22.75 -10.70 -1.65
CA GLN A 161 23.86 -9.90 -1.16
C GLN A 161 23.39 -8.63 -0.42
N LYS A 162 22.29 -8.02 -0.86
CA LYS A 162 21.66 -6.89 -0.14
C LYS A 162 21.13 -7.33 1.22
N LEU A 163 20.47 -8.49 1.28
CA LEU A 163 19.95 -9.06 2.53
C LEU A 163 21.09 -9.38 3.50
N GLU A 164 22.16 -10.05 3.05
CA GLU A 164 23.31 -10.36 3.87
C GLU A 164 23.94 -9.12 4.51
N ARG A 165 24.17 -8.09 3.72
CA ARG A 165 24.70 -6.80 4.23
C ARG A 165 23.76 -6.16 5.24
N TYR A 166 22.45 -6.21 4.97
CA TYR A 166 21.44 -5.64 5.85
C TYR A 166 21.40 -6.37 7.20
N VAL A 167 21.43 -7.70 7.21
CA VAL A 167 21.46 -8.51 8.44
C VAL A 167 22.78 -8.34 9.18
N ALA A 168 23.92 -8.30 8.48
CA ALA A 168 25.23 -8.01 9.07
C ALA A 168 25.27 -6.64 9.77
N ALA A 169 24.51 -5.65 9.27
CA ALA A 169 24.30 -4.35 9.92
C ALA A 169 23.25 -4.38 11.04
N ARG A 170 22.84 -5.56 11.51
CA ARG A 170 21.81 -5.80 12.53
C ARG A 170 20.38 -5.43 12.14
N GLY A 171 20.09 -5.33 10.85
CA GLY A 171 18.73 -5.22 10.35
C GLY A 171 17.91 -6.50 10.61
N ARG A 172 16.61 -6.36 10.76
CA ARG A 172 15.68 -7.49 10.97
C ARG A 172 14.95 -7.77 9.66
N ALA A 173 15.03 -9.00 9.16
CA ALA A 173 14.36 -9.39 7.94
C ALA A 173 13.31 -10.47 8.22
N LEU A 174 12.09 -10.23 7.72
CA LEU A 174 11.08 -11.26 7.54
C LEU A 174 11.19 -11.70 6.07
N VAL A 175 11.27 -13.01 5.87
CA VAL A 175 11.31 -13.58 4.53
C VAL A 175 10.17 -14.58 4.39
N THR A 176 9.49 -14.55 3.26
CA THR A 176 8.45 -15.55 2.98
C THR A 176 9.10 -16.85 2.51
N ARG A 177 8.33 -17.95 2.60
CA ARG A 177 8.74 -19.21 2.01
C ARG A 177 9.05 -19.07 0.51
N GLY A 178 8.21 -18.35 -0.22
CA GLY A 178 8.40 -18.13 -1.65
C GLY A 178 9.67 -17.37 -1.98
N PHE A 179 10.09 -16.43 -1.12
CA PHE A 179 11.40 -15.77 -1.26
C PHE A 179 12.55 -16.77 -1.10
N VAL A 180 12.52 -17.59 -0.04
CA VAL A 180 13.56 -18.59 0.23
C VAL A 180 13.65 -19.59 -0.93
N GLU A 181 12.53 -20.16 -1.36
CA GLU A 181 12.49 -21.11 -2.49
C GLU A 181 13.05 -20.51 -3.79
N ALA A 182 12.77 -19.23 -4.05
CA ALA A 182 13.23 -18.54 -5.26
C ALA A 182 14.72 -18.10 -5.20
N THR A 183 15.36 -18.17 -4.04
CA THR A 183 16.75 -17.74 -3.83
C THR A 183 17.68 -18.84 -3.35
N MET A 184 17.20 -20.09 -3.17
CA MET A 184 18.00 -21.24 -2.70
C MET A 184 19.28 -21.44 -3.50
N ASP A 185 19.22 -21.31 -4.82
CA ASP A 185 20.39 -21.46 -5.71
C ASP A 185 21.40 -20.31 -5.61
N ARG A 186 21.10 -19.27 -4.85
CA ARG A 186 21.91 -18.07 -4.69
C ARG A 186 22.59 -17.96 -3.33
N GLY A 187 22.46 -19.01 -2.50
CA GLY A 187 23.18 -19.14 -1.23
C GLY A 187 22.38 -18.78 0.03
N ILE A 188 21.04 -18.77 -0.05
CA ILE A 188 20.17 -18.76 1.16
C ILE A 188 19.77 -20.17 1.53
#